data_b86ecf64157e5b65e6e13e2bff02399b
#
_entry.id   b86ecf64157e5b65e6e13e2bff02399b
#
_cell.length_a   1.000
_cell.length_b   1.000
_cell.length_c   1.000
_cell.angle_alpha   90.00
_cell.angle_beta   90.00
_cell.angle_gamma   90.00
#
_symmetry.space_group_name_H-M   'P 1'
#
loop_
_entity.id
_entity.type
_entity.pdbx_description
1 polymer ?
#
loop_
_entity_poly.entity_id
_entity_poly.type
_entity_poly.pdbx_seq_one_letter_code
_entity_poly.pdbx_strand_id
1 'polypeptide(L)'
;MASRIKGITVEIGGDTTGLQNALKEVNSSIKNTQSALKDVNKLLKLDPSNTELLSQKQKLLKDAIAATSEKLESLKTAQEQAKAQLESGDLGQNKYDALQREIIETEQELKRLQEQAIESNATLAKIEEVGGKLETVGNQITGVGQKLLPVTAGVTALGTAAVKTTADFDSSMSQVQATMGIAKDAMFDLNGESVNTMDALRDLAKQMGSQTAFSASECADAMNYLALAGYDTQEIYDTLPTVLNLAAAGGIDLASASDMVTDAMSALGMETSEADTMVDQMAKTASSTNTSVAQLGEGILTIGATARTVKGGTAELNTALGILANNGIKGAEGGTHLRNVILSLQNPTDKAAEQMQALGVSVYDSEGNMRSLNDILGDLNTSMDGMTAEEKSNIISKIFNKTDLSAVNALLANTGDTWDDLQQSIIDSGGAAQQMADTQLDNLSGQLILLKSALEGLAISFGEILMPMVRSAVEKIQAFVDKLNGMSDAQRETIIKIMAFAAALGPLLIVLGKTISTVGTTMKTFSSLTKGVAKLGVKIAGSSGSITSLGSALGAVAGPVLAVVAIVAVLVAAFKHLWDTNEEFRNAITGIWEGIKAKFAAFS
;
A
#
# COMPACT_ATOMS: atom_id res chain seq x y z
N MET A 1 41.41 -19.72 -2.44
CA MET A 1 41.14 -21.08 -1.90
C MET A 1 39.63 -21.22 -1.77
N ALA A 2 39.03 -22.09 -2.56
CA ALA A 2 37.59 -22.32 -2.47
C ALA A 2 37.32 -23.12 -1.20
N SER A 3 36.70 -22.48 -0.23
CA SER A 3 36.20 -23.13 1.00
C SER A 3 35.11 -24.13 0.59
N ARG A 4 35.37 -25.41 0.82
CA ARG A 4 34.37 -26.46 0.67
C ARG A 4 33.32 -26.25 1.78
N ILE A 5 32.11 -25.88 1.41
CA ILE A 5 30.97 -25.93 2.30
C ILE A 5 30.69 -27.42 2.57
N LYS A 6 31.10 -27.90 3.73
CA LYS A 6 30.70 -29.23 4.23
C LYS A 6 29.27 -29.10 4.73
N GLY A 7 28.35 -29.83 4.11
CA GLY A 7 26.98 -29.91 4.59
C GLY A 7 26.93 -30.32 6.07
N ILE A 8 26.31 -29.48 6.90
CA ILE A 8 26.08 -29.79 8.31
C ILE A 8 24.80 -30.63 8.39
N THR A 9 24.96 -31.87 8.87
CA THR A 9 23.83 -32.70 9.24
C THR A 9 23.42 -32.30 10.66
N VAL A 10 22.37 -31.50 10.79
CA VAL A 10 21.74 -31.23 12.10
C VAL A 10 20.67 -32.30 12.30
N GLU A 11 20.87 -33.20 13.23
CA GLU A 11 19.84 -34.12 13.69
C GLU A 11 18.85 -33.36 14.54
N ILE A 12 17.72 -33.01 13.93
CA ILE A 12 16.61 -32.31 14.59
C ILE A 12 15.56 -33.38 14.89
N GLY A 13 15.48 -33.83 16.14
CA GLY A 13 14.39 -34.69 16.63
C GLY A 13 13.99 -35.89 15.76
N GLY A 14 14.96 -36.65 15.23
CA GLY A 14 14.71 -37.93 14.53
C GLY A 14 14.35 -37.84 13.04
N ASP A 15 13.97 -36.68 12.50
CA ASP A 15 13.71 -36.53 11.04
C ASP A 15 14.46 -35.34 10.44
N THR A 16 15.69 -35.59 9.98
CA THR A 16 16.53 -34.60 9.30
C THR A 16 16.27 -34.55 7.79
N THR A 17 15.39 -35.39 7.27
CA THR A 17 15.22 -35.62 5.83
C THR A 17 14.72 -34.37 5.10
N GLY A 18 13.84 -33.60 5.75
CA GLY A 18 13.29 -32.36 5.18
C GLY A 18 14.34 -31.28 4.99
N LEU A 19 15.12 -30.96 6.03
CA LEU A 19 16.16 -29.94 5.99
C LEU A 19 17.34 -30.37 5.08
N GLN A 20 17.75 -31.65 5.15
CA GLN A 20 18.80 -32.18 4.27
C GLN A 20 18.41 -32.12 2.80
N ASN A 21 17.16 -32.42 2.45
CA ASN A 21 16.68 -32.34 1.06
C ASN A 21 16.59 -30.90 0.59
N ALA A 22 16.02 -29.98 1.39
CA ALA A 22 15.97 -28.56 1.08
C ALA A 22 17.37 -27.97 0.88
N LEU A 23 18.31 -28.24 1.80
CA LEU A 23 19.69 -27.77 1.70
C LEU A 23 20.45 -28.41 0.54
N LYS A 24 20.15 -29.65 0.14
CA LYS A 24 20.83 -30.34 -0.96
C LYS A 24 20.53 -29.69 -2.30
N GLU A 25 19.27 -29.38 -2.58
CA GLU A 25 18.85 -28.73 -3.83
C GLU A 25 19.39 -27.31 -3.90
N VAL A 26 19.23 -26.53 -2.84
CA VAL A 26 19.71 -25.15 -2.77
C VAL A 26 21.23 -25.08 -2.86
N ASN A 27 21.97 -25.95 -2.14
CA ASN A 27 23.42 -26.02 -2.24
C ASN A 27 23.90 -26.44 -3.65
N SER A 28 23.16 -27.31 -4.34
CA SER A 28 23.44 -27.66 -5.76
C SER A 28 23.26 -26.45 -6.66
N SER A 29 22.16 -25.70 -6.50
CA SER A 29 21.89 -24.46 -7.24
C SER A 29 22.98 -23.42 -7.00
N ILE A 30 23.35 -23.17 -5.75
CA ILE A 30 24.43 -22.23 -5.37
C ILE A 30 25.76 -22.64 -6.02
N LYS A 31 26.11 -23.92 -5.97
CA LYS A 31 27.36 -24.44 -6.54
C LYS A 31 27.41 -24.26 -8.07
N ASN A 32 26.31 -24.56 -8.76
CA ASN A 32 26.21 -24.40 -10.20
C ASN A 32 26.34 -22.92 -10.61
N THR A 33 25.63 -22.05 -9.92
CA THR A 33 25.65 -20.60 -10.18
C THR A 33 27.02 -19.99 -9.87
N GLN A 34 27.67 -20.40 -8.79
CA GLN A 34 29.05 -19.97 -8.45
C GLN A 34 30.07 -20.44 -9.51
N SER A 35 29.93 -21.66 -10.04
CA SER A 35 30.78 -22.14 -11.14
C SER A 35 30.61 -21.31 -12.39
N ALA A 36 29.38 -21.07 -12.80
CA ALA A 36 29.07 -20.24 -13.96
C ALA A 36 29.56 -18.77 -13.78
N LEU A 37 29.38 -18.18 -12.58
CA LEU A 37 29.92 -16.85 -12.24
C LEU A 37 31.45 -16.80 -12.35
N LYS A 38 32.15 -17.87 -11.94
CA LYS A 38 33.60 -17.96 -12.07
C LYS A 38 34.03 -17.95 -13.53
N ASP A 39 33.33 -18.69 -14.39
CA ASP A 39 33.64 -18.76 -15.82
C ASP A 39 33.37 -17.43 -16.52
N VAL A 40 32.22 -16.80 -16.25
CA VAL A 40 31.89 -15.46 -16.77
C VAL A 40 32.89 -14.41 -16.28
N ASN A 41 33.27 -14.42 -15.01
CA ASN A 41 34.28 -13.50 -14.46
C ASN A 41 35.68 -13.72 -15.10
N LYS A 42 36.03 -14.97 -15.49
CA LYS A 42 37.28 -15.26 -16.20
C LYS A 42 37.28 -14.63 -17.58
N LEU A 43 36.14 -14.72 -18.30
CA LEU A 43 35.99 -14.11 -19.62
C LEU A 43 35.94 -12.58 -19.54
N LEU A 44 35.28 -12.02 -18.53
CA LEU A 44 35.27 -10.58 -18.31
C LEU A 44 36.64 -9.98 -17.93
N LYS A 45 37.59 -10.78 -17.45
CA LYS A 45 38.98 -10.34 -17.29
C LYS A 45 39.68 -10.09 -18.61
N LEU A 46 39.25 -10.79 -19.68
CA LEU A 46 39.81 -10.65 -21.03
C LEU A 46 39.11 -9.51 -21.78
N ASP A 47 37.81 -9.34 -21.59
CA ASP A 47 37.00 -8.26 -22.18
C ASP A 47 36.04 -7.69 -21.12
N PRO A 48 36.51 -6.70 -20.32
CA PRO A 48 35.70 -6.10 -19.24
C PRO A 48 34.48 -5.31 -19.71
N SER A 49 34.44 -4.94 -20.98
CA SER A 49 33.37 -4.13 -21.58
C SER A 49 32.31 -4.95 -22.31
N ASN A 50 32.41 -6.29 -22.33
CA ASN A 50 31.47 -7.17 -23.01
C ASN A 50 30.12 -7.13 -22.33
N THR A 51 29.16 -6.48 -22.97
CA THR A 51 27.79 -6.24 -22.41
C THR A 51 27.01 -7.56 -22.28
N GLU A 52 27.24 -8.54 -23.16
CA GLU A 52 26.59 -9.85 -23.08
C GLU A 52 27.06 -10.62 -21.83
N LEU A 53 28.39 -10.67 -21.62
CA LEU A 53 28.97 -11.29 -20.43
C LEU A 53 28.58 -10.59 -19.14
N LEU A 54 28.46 -9.26 -19.17
CA LEU A 54 27.96 -8.47 -18.02
C LEU A 54 26.48 -8.75 -17.72
N SER A 55 25.66 -8.92 -18.75
CA SER A 55 24.26 -9.31 -18.62
C SER A 55 24.12 -10.73 -18.04
N GLN A 56 24.92 -11.67 -18.55
CA GLN A 56 24.99 -13.04 -18.02
C GLN A 56 25.45 -13.04 -16.54
N LYS A 57 26.46 -12.23 -16.20
CA LYS A 57 26.91 -12.06 -14.81
C LYS A 57 25.79 -11.57 -13.90
N GLN A 58 25.00 -10.59 -14.35
CA GLN A 58 23.88 -10.07 -13.55
C GLN A 58 22.81 -11.11 -13.32
N LYS A 59 22.44 -11.88 -14.36
CA LYS A 59 21.48 -12.98 -14.23
C LYS A 59 21.97 -14.02 -13.22
N LEU A 60 23.22 -14.45 -13.34
CA LEU A 60 23.82 -15.42 -12.43
C LEU A 60 23.93 -14.88 -10.99
N LEU A 61 24.25 -13.60 -10.80
CA LEU A 61 24.27 -12.97 -9.47
C LEU A 61 22.88 -12.94 -8.85
N LYS A 62 21.85 -12.63 -9.65
CA LYS A 62 20.46 -12.68 -9.18
C LYS A 62 20.07 -14.09 -8.73
N ASP A 63 20.37 -15.10 -9.52
CA ASP A 63 20.06 -16.49 -9.21
C ASP A 63 20.84 -16.98 -7.97
N ALA A 64 22.12 -16.57 -7.83
CA ALA A 64 22.94 -16.87 -6.66
C ALA A 64 22.40 -16.20 -5.39
N ILE A 65 21.98 -14.94 -5.46
CA ILE A 65 21.39 -14.21 -4.36
C ILE A 65 20.09 -14.88 -3.91
N ALA A 66 19.21 -15.25 -4.84
CA ALA A 66 17.97 -15.94 -4.53
C ALA A 66 18.20 -17.28 -3.82
N ALA A 67 19.07 -18.12 -4.36
CA ALA A 67 19.39 -19.42 -3.78
C ALA A 67 20.08 -19.29 -2.40
N THR A 68 20.97 -18.30 -2.21
CA THR A 68 21.65 -18.08 -0.94
C THR A 68 20.69 -17.54 0.13
N SER A 69 19.73 -16.71 -0.27
CA SER A 69 18.67 -16.23 0.61
C SER A 69 17.74 -17.35 1.09
N GLU A 70 17.33 -18.23 0.18
CA GLU A 70 16.52 -19.42 0.49
C GLU A 70 17.24 -20.36 1.46
N LYS A 71 18.57 -20.56 1.25
CA LYS A 71 19.40 -21.30 2.17
C LYS A 71 19.39 -20.65 3.57
N LEU A 72 19.57 -19.35 3.62
CA LEU A 72 19.62 -18.60 4.90
C LEU A 72 18.31 -18.72 5.66
N GLU A 73 17.17 -18.61 4.99
CA GLU A 73 15.84 -18.77 5.59
C GLU A 73 15.65 -20.19 6.15
N SER A 74 16.04 -21.20 5.37
CA SER A 74 15.99 -22.60 5.83
C SER A 74 16.86 -22.84 7.07
N LEU A 75 18.05 -22.25 7.11
CA LEU A 75 18.97 -22.35 8.23
C LEU A 75 18.44 -21.60 9.48
N LYS A 76 17.81 -20.44 9.32
CA LYS A 76 17.19 -19.69 10.42
C LYS A 76 16.00 -20.44 11.02
N THR A 77 15.18 -21.03 10.18
CA THR A 77 14.09 -21.91 10.64
C THR A 77 14.63 -23.13 11.41
N ALA A 78 15.70 -23.73 10.92
CA ALA A 78 16.37 -24.82 11.64
C ALA A 78 17.01 -24.35 12.97
N GLN A 79 17.50 -23.12 13.04
CA GLN A 79 18.07 -22.53 14.26
C GLN A 79 17.03 -22.38 15.37
N GLU A 80 15.82 -21.92 15.03
CA GLU A 80 14.70 -21.82 16.00
C GLU A 80 14.35 -23.18 16.58
N GLN A 81 14.27 -24.21 15.73
CA GLN A 81 14.01 -25.58 16.18
C GLN A 81 15.17 -26.15 17.00
N ALA A 82 16.41 -25.91 16.57
CA ALA A 82 17.61 -26.36 17.28
C ALA A 82 17.78 -25.69 18.65
N LYS A 83 17.33 -24.45 18.80
CA LYS A 83 17.35 -23.72 20.09
C LYS A 83 16.44 -24.39 21.11
N ALA A 84 15.23 -24.76 20.70
CA ALA A 84 14.30 -25.48 21.59
C ALA A 84 14.86 -26.84 22.01
N GLN A 85 15.58 -27.56 21.12
CA GLN A 85 16.19 -28.84 21.42
C GLN A 85 17.48 -28.71 22.26
N LEU A 86 18.19 -27.60 22.16
CA LEU A 86 19.30 -27.30 23.04
C LEU A 86 18.82 -27.04 24.49
N GLU A 87 17.70 -26.32 24.62
CA GLU A 87 17.08 -26.03 25.93
C GLU A 87 16.51 -27.30 26.59
N SER A 88 15.99 -28.25 25.79
CA SER A 88 15.52 -29.56 26.29
C SER A 88 16.67 -30.55 26.58
N GLY A 89 17.87 -30.27 26.12
CA GLY A 89 19.04 -31.15 26.28
C GLY A 89 19.18 -32.24 25.21
N ASP A 90 18.30 -32.23 24.19
CA ASP A 90 18.29 -33.19 23.09
C ASP A 90 19.35 -32.88 22.03
N LEU A 91 19.86 -31.64 21.99
CA LEU A 91 20.89 -31.18 21.06
C LEU A 91 22.14 -30.72 21.85
N GLY A 92 23.32 -31.21 21.47
CA GLY A 92 24.59 -30.76 22.06
C GLY A 92 25.01 -29.36 21.54
N GLN A 93 25.60 -28.54 22.45
CA GLN A 93 26.10 -27.18 22.18
C GLN A 93 26.94 -27.09 20.90
N ASN A 94 27.84 -28.03 20.67
CA ASN A 94 28.72 -28.04 19.49
C ASN A 94 27.97 -28.10 18.15
N LYS A 95 26.82 -28.77 18.12
CA LYS A 95 25.97 -28.86 16.92
C LYS A 95 25.22 -27.54 16.69
N TYR A 96 24.74 -26.91 17.74
CA TYR A 96 24.12 -25.60 17.68
C TYR A 96 25.09 -24.51 17.20
N ASP A 97 26.31 -24.50 17.76
CA ASP A 97 27.36 -23.57 17.34
C ASP A 97 27.79 -23.79 15.88
N ALA A 98 27.77 -25.04 15.41
CA ALA A 98 28.03 -25.34 14.01
C ALA A 98 26.96 -24.76 13.07
N LEU A 99 25.70 -24.86 13.44
CA LEU A 99 24.58 -24.25 12.71
C LEU A 99 24.69 -22.72 12.71
N GLN A 100 25.06 -22.11 13.83
CA GLN A 100 25.30 -20.66 13.90
C GLN A 100 26.42 -20.21 12.96
N ARG A 101 27.53 -20.95 12.90
CA ARG A 101 28.61 -20.63 11.95
C ARG A 101 28.16 -20.70 10.50
N GLU A 102 27.37 -21.72 10.13
CA GLU A 102 26.82 -21.84 8.77
C GLU A 102 25.89 -20.67 8.42
N ILE A 103 25.10 -20.21 9.38
CA ILE A 103 24.23 -19.02 9.20
C ILE A 103 25.10 -17.79 8.93
N ILE A 104 26.11 -17.53 9.76
CA ILE A 104 27.01 -16.39 9.63
C ILE A 104 27.74 -16.43 8.26
N GLU A 105 28.25 -17.59 7.86
CA GLU A 105 28.93 -17.76 6.57
C GLU A 105 27.98 -17.52 5.40
N THR A 106 26.71 -17.96 5.52
CA THR A 106 25.70 -17.77 4.48
C THR A 106 25.28 -16.28 4.40
N GLU A 107 25.16 -15.57 5.53
CA GLU A 107 24.91 -14.12 5.56
C GLU A 107 26.05 -13.32 4.91
N GLN A 108 27.29 -13.68 5.20
CA GLN A 108 28.47 -13.04 4.61
C GLN A 108 28.53 -13.27 3.08
N GLU A 109 28.24 -14.48 2.65
CA GLU A 109 28.21 -14.80 1.22
C GLU A 109 27.08 -14.06 0.50
N LEU A 110 25.89 -13.98 1.10
CA LEU A 110 24.78 -13.20 0.56
C LEU A 110 25.16 -11.72 0.38
N LYS A 111 25.77 -11.13 1.40
CA LYS A 111 26.24 -9.74 1.35
C LYS A 111 27.28 -9.54 0.23
N ARG A 112 28.22 -10.44 0.10
CA ARG A 112 29.25 -10.40 -0.95
C ARG A 112 28.65 -10.47 -2.37
N LEU A 113 27.65 -11.34 -2.57
CA LEU A 113 26.96 -11.45 -3.85
C LEU A 113 26.17 -10.17 -4.19
N GLN A 114 25.53 -9.56 -3.19
CA GLN A 114 24.83 -8.28 -3.35
C GLN A 114 25.79 -7.15 -3.72
N GLU A 115 26.94 -7.05 -3.08
CA GLU A 115 27.98 -6.07 -3.42
C GLU A 115 28.48 -6.25 -4.87
N GLN A 116 28.73 -7.50 -5.30
CA GLN A 116 29.12 -7.78 -6.68
C GLN A 116 28.04 -7.44 -7.72
N ALA A 117 26.77 -7.61 -7.38
CA ALA A 117 25.67 -7.23 -8.25
C ALA A 117 25.57 -5.70 -8.42
N ILE A 118 25.79 -4.94 -7.34
CA ILE A 118 25.86 -3.47 -7.38
C ILE A 118 27.01 -2.99 -8.25
N GLU A 119 28.20 -3.58 -8.11
CA GLU A 119 29.39 -3.22 -8.87
C GLU A 119 29.20 -3.54 -10.38
N SER A 120 28.60 -4.69 -10.70
CA SER A 120 28.29 -5.07 -12.08
C SER A 120 27.29 -4.11 -12.74
N ASN A 121 26.27 -3.65 -12.02
CA ASN A 121 25.32 -2.64 -12.48
C ASN A 121 25.98 -1.28 -12.72
N ALA A 122 26.89 -0.85 -11.86
CA ALA A 122 27.63 0.39 -12.04
C ALA A 122 28.53 0.36 -13.28
N THR A 123 29.08 -0.81 -13.61
CA THR A 123 29.92 -0.98 -14.80
C THR A 123 29.09 -0.91 -16.08
N LEU A 124 27.92 -1.55 -16.14
CA LEU A 124 27.00 -1.44 -17.28
C LEU A 124 26.52 0.00 -17.50
N ALA A 125 26.18 0.71 -16.43
CA ALA A 125 25.77 2.11 -16.54
C ALA A 125 26.89 3.03 -17.07
N LYS A 126 28.16 2.75 -16.74
CA LYS A 126 29.31 3.49 -17.30
C LYS A 126 29.54 3.17 -18.79
N ILE A 127 29.36 1.91 -19.20
CA ILE A 127 29.49 1.51 -20.61
C ILE A 127 28.37 2.15 -21.44
N GLU A 128 27.15 2.20 -20.91
CA GLU A 128 26.00 2.85 -21.54
C GLU A 128 26.22 4.35 -21.67
N GLU A 129 26.82 5.01 -20.69
CA GLU A 129 27.20 6.42 -20.73
C GLU A 129 28.30 6.70 -21.75
N VAL A 130 29.31 5.84 -21.82
CA VAL A 130 30.43 5.97 -22.78
C VAL A 130 29.95 5.60 -24.20
N GLY A 131 29.12 4.57 -24.34
CA GLY A 131 28.48 4.20 -25.62
C GLY A 131 27.62 5.34 -26.17
N GLY A 132 26.84 6.00 -25.31
CA GLY A 132 26.04 7.17 -25.67
C GLY A 132 26.91 8.38 -26.13
N LYS A 133 28.06 8.59 -25.51
CA LYS A 133 29.00 9.64 -25.92
C LYS A 133 29.70 9.33 -27.24
N LEU A 134 30.11 8.09 -27.50
CA LEU A 134 30.74 7.64 -28.75
C LEU A 134 29.76 7.65 -29.93
N GLU A 135 28.51 7.30 -29.69
CA GLU A 135 27.45 7.32 -30.69
C GLU A 135 27.03 8.74 -31.07
N THR A 136 27.11 9.69 -30.11
CA THR A 136 26.83 11.10 -30.34
C THR A 136 27.87 11.76 -31.26
N VAL A 137 29.11 11.36 -31.17
CA VAL A 137 30.21 11.89 -32.01
C VAL A 137 30.16 11.34 -33.45
N GLY A 138 29.73 10.07 -33.63
CA GLY A 138 29.64 9.43 -34.95
C GLY A 138 28.43 9.81 -35.81
N ASN A 139 27.38 10.35 -35.19
CA ASN A 139 26.09 10.56 -35.84
C ASN A 139 25.67 12.03 -35.98
N GLN A 140 26.55 12.98 -35.75
CA GLN A 140 26.25 14.42 -35.90
C GLN A 140 25.92 14.84 -37.36
N ILE A 141 26.02 13.99 -38.34
CA ILE A 141 25.87 14.36 -39.75
C ILE A 141 24.61 13.79 -40.43
N THR A 142 24.01 12.71 -39.93
CA THR A 142 22.80 12.14 -40.59
C THR A 142 21.86 11.49 -39.58
N GLY A 143 20.73 12.12 -39.26
CA GLY A 143 19.58 11.44 -38.66
C GLY A 143 19.24 11.76 -37.20
N VAL A 144 19.37 13.00 -36.75
CA VAL A 144 18.92 13.49 -35.44
C VAL A 144 17.41 13.21 -35.17
N GLY A 145 16.61 13.06 -36.21
CA GLY A 145 15.16 12.84 -36.07
C GLY A 145 14.73 11.40 -35.75
N GLN A 146 15.51 10.38 -36.16
CA GLN A 146 15.09 8.97 -35.99
C GLN A 146 15.54 8.33 -34.68
N LYS A 147 16.55 8.86 -34.02
CA LYS A 147 17.09 8.32 -32.75
C LYS A 147 16.49 8.93 -31.48
N LEU A 148 15.73 10.02 -31.62
CA LEU A 148 14.93 10.61 -30.53
C LEU A 148 13.65 9.83 -30.23
N LEU A 149 13.17 8.96 -31.12
CA LEU A 149 11.92 8.19 -30.97
C LEU A 149 11.85 7.32 -29.69
N PRO A 150 12.88 6.55 -29.29
CA PRO A 150 12.78 5.73 -28.08
C PRO A 150 12.85 6.58 -26.80
N VAL A 151 13.65 7.66 -26.81
CA VAL A 151 13.73 8.60 -25.67
C VAL A 151 12.45 9.43 -25.59
N THR A 152 11.94 9.88 -26.73
CA THR A 152 10.66 10.59 -26.84
C THR A 152 9.49 9.71 -26.40
N ALA A 153 9.47 8.42 -26.80
CA ALA A 153 8.45 7.48 -26.36
C ALA A 153 8.48 7.24 -24.85
N GLY A 154 9.67 7.09 -24.25
CA GLY A 154 9.82 6.93 -22.80
C GLY A 154 9.39 8.18 -22.02
N VAL A 155 9.77 9.36 -22.50
CA VAL A 155 9.40 10.64 -21.85
C VAL A 155 7.92 10.94 -22.04
N THR A 156 7.36 10.66 -23.22
CA THR A 156 5.92 10.79 -23.48
C THR A 156 5.11 9.83 -22.61
N ALA A 157 5.59 8.59 -22.43
CA ALA A 157 4.96 7.60 -21.57
C ALA A 157 4.91 8.07 -20.11
N LEU A 158 6.03 8.58 -19.58
CA LEU A 158 6.10 9.12 -18.21
C LEU A 158 5.23 10.37 -18.04
N GLY A 159 5.26 11.29 -19.00
CA GLY A 159 4.40 12.49 -18.98
C GLY A 159 2.92 12.13 -19.06
N THR A 160 2.55 11.16 -19.90
CA THR A 160 1.16 10.69 -20.02
C THR A 160 0.72 9.95 -18.74
N ALA A 161 1.59 9.14 -18.15
CA ALA A 161 1.33 8.49 -16.87
C ALA A 161 1.12 9.53 -15.77
N ALA A 162 2.01 10.54 -15.66
CA ALA A 162 1.88 11.60 -14.68
C ALA A 162 0.57 12.41 -14.87
N VAL A 163 0.25 12.79 -16.09
CA VAL A 163 -1.02 13.51 -16.39
C VAL A 163 -2.24 12.64 -16.04
N LYS A 164 -2.21 11.35 -16.36
CA LYS A 164 -3.32 10.44 -16.01
C LYS A 164 -3.46 10.32 -14.50
N THR A 165 -2.37 10.01 -13.79
CA THR A 165 -2.38 9.87 -12.33
C THR A 165 -2.89 11.15 -11.65
N THR A 166 -2.45 12.33 -12.13
CA THR A 166 -2.93 13.61 -11.60
C THR A 166 -4.39 13.85 -11.92
N ALA A 167 -4.85 13.47 -13.12
CA ALA A 167 -6.27 13.59 -13.49
C ALA A 167 -7.14 12.64 -12.64
N ASP A 168 -6.69 11.44 -12.36
CA ASP A 168 -7.38 10.49 -11.49
C ASP A 168 -7.45 11.07 -10.04
N PHE A 169 -6.35 11.57 -9.52
CA PHE A 169 -6.30 12.26 -8.21
C PHE A 169 -7.20 13.51 -8.17
N ASP A 170 -7.14 14.37 -9.21
CA ASP A 170 -8.02 15.54 -9.35
C ASP A 170 -9.50 15.13 -9.37
N SER A 171 -9.82 14.00 -10.00
CA SER A 171 -11.18 13.45 -10.02
C SER A 171 -11.65 13.06 -8.63
N SER A 172 -10.83 12.30 -7.87
CA SER A 172 -11.15 11.91 -6.49
C SER A 172 -11.30 13.15 -5.60
N MET A 173 -10.40 14.13 -5.70
CA MET A 173 -10.50 15.39 -4.94
C MET A 173 -11.70 16.25 -5.34
N SER A 174 -12.07 16.25 -6.63
CA SER A 174 -13.29 16.94 -7.08
C SER A 174 -14.55 16.28 -6.53
N GLN A 175 -14.52 14.97 -6.32
CA GLN A 175 -15.61 14.24 -5.70
C GLN A 175 -15.73 14.60 -4.22
N VAL A 176 -14.61 14.68 -3.49
CA VAL A 176 -14.57 15.20 -2.10
C VAL A 176 -15.18 16.61 -2.04
N GLN A 177 -14.72 17.52 -2.92
CA GLN A 177 -15.25 18.87 -2.99
C GLN A 177 -16.77 18.91 -3.22
N ALA A 178 -17.27 18.08 -4.12
CA ALA A 178 -18.68 18.01 -4.45
C ALA A 178 -19.51 17.43 -3.30
N THR A 179 -19.03 16.36 -2.66
CA THR A 179 -19.69 15.70 -1.53
C THR A 179 -19.79 16.64 -0.32
N MET A 180 -18.72 17.37 -0.01
CA MET A 180 -18.68 18.32 1.10
C MET A 180 -19.34 19.67 0.76
N GLY A 181 -19.62 19.96 -0.50
CA GLY A 181 -20.15 21.26 -0.95
C GLY A 181 -19.17 22.43 -0.75
N ILE A 182 -17.86 22.17 -0.79
CA ILE A 182 -16.82 23.18 -0.53
C ILE A 182 -16.76 24.18 -1.70
N ALA A 183 -16.92 25.48 -1.40
CA ALA A 183 -16.71 26.54 -2.40
C ALA A 183 -15.22 26.62 -2.78
N LYS A 184 -14.93 27.05 -4.03
CA LYS A 184 -13.55 27.13 -4.54
C LYS A 184 -12.63 28.05 -3.74
N ASP A 185 -13.21 29.07 -3.11
CA ASP A 185 -12.53 30.09 -2.30
C ASP A 185 -12.71 29.87 -0.80
N ALA A 186 -13.24 28.69 -0.39
CA ALA A 186 -13.40 28.35 1.00
C ALA A 186 -12.03 28.28 1.69
N MET A 187 -11.96 28.84 2.89
CA MET A 187 -10.74 28.87 3.70
C MET A 187 -10.91 28.00 4.92
N PHE A 188 -9.83 27.36 5.32
CA PHE A 188 -9.71 26.49 6.48
C PHE A 188 -8.60 26.98 7.40
N ASP A 189 -8.82 26.98 8.71
CA ASP A 189 -7.79 27.32 9.69
C ASP A 189 -6.99 26.04 10.01
N LEU A 190 -5.77 25.98 9.49
CA LEU A 190 -4.84 24.90 9.78
C LEU A 190 -3.76 25.41 10.74
N ASN A 191 -3.90 25.07 12.02
CA ASN A 191 -2.94 25.46 13.08
C ASN A 191 -2.71 26.97 13.21
N GLY A 192 -3.75 27.79 12.99
CA GLY A 192 -3.69 29.26 13.06
C GLY A 192 -3.27 29.93 11.75
N GLU A 193 -3.10 29.18 10.67
CA GLU A 193 -2.86 29.68 9.33
C GLU A 193 -4.10 29.43 8.45
N SER A 194 -4.61 30.50 7.83
CA SER A 194 -5.76 30.40 6.93
C SER A 194 -5.29 29.96 5.54
N VAL A 195 -5.66 28.75 5.14
CA VAL A 195 -5.30 28.12 3.86
C VAL A 195 -6.54 27.80 3.05
N ASN A 196 -6.41 27.62 1.72
CA ASN A 196 -7.53 27.13 0.93
C ASN A 196 -7.92 25.72 1.37
N THR A 197 -9.21 25.48 1.63
CA THR A 197 -9.72 24.21 2.17
C THR A 197 -9.37 23.03 1.26
N MET A 198 -9.55 23.18 -0.05
CA MET A 198 -9.26 22.09 -0.99
C MET A 198 -7.76 21.85 -1.16
N ASP A 199 -6.94 22.90 -1.06
CA ASP A 199 -5.47 22.74 -1.09
C ASP A 199 -4.98 22.02 0.16
N ALA A 200 -5.51 22.36 1.33
CA ALA A 200 -5.21 21.66 2.59
C ALA A 200 -5.58 20.15 2.52
N LEU A 201 -6.77 19.82 2.03
CA LEU A 201 -7.19 18.42 1.85
C LEU A 201 -6.34 17.69 0.81
N ARG A 202 -5.95 18.35 -0.30
CA ARG A 202 -5.04 17.79 -1.32
C ARG A 202 -3.66 17.48 -0.72
N ASP A 203 -3.14 18.40 0.07
CA ASP A 203 -1.83 18.23 0.70
C ASP A 203 -1.88 17.12 1.76
N LEU A 204 -2.96 17.02 2.53
CA LEU A 204 -3.18 15.90 3.44
C LEU A 204 -3.22 14.55 2.69
N ALA A 205 -3.97 14.46 1.58
CA ALA A 205 -4.03 13.24 0.78
C ALA A 205 -2.65 12.82 0.23
N LYS A 206 -1.86 13.79 -0.26
CA LYS A 206 -0.49 13.54 -0.74
C LYS A 206 0.44 13.13 0.41
N GLN A 207 0.34 13.80 1.56
CA GLN A 207 1.13 13.47 2.74
C GLN A 207 0.84 12.04 3.20
N MET A 208 -0.43 11.70 3.38
CA MET A 208 -0.85 10.35 3.79
C MET A 208 -0.45 9.31 2.74
N GLY A 209 -0.63 9.63 1.45
CA GLY A 209 -0.19 8.76 0.36
C GLY A 209 1.31 8.48 0.34
N SER A 210 2.14 9.40 0.83
CA SER A 210 3.59 9.21 0.94
C SER A 210 4.03 8.46 2.20
N GLN A 211 3.21 8.42 3.23
CA GLN A 211 3.55 7.90 4.57
C GLN A 211 2.87 6.57 4.90
N THR A 212 1.86 6.18 4.13
CA THR A 212 1.05 4.98 4.40
C THR A 212 1.11 3.98 3.25
N ALA A 213 0.43 2.85 3.42
CA ALA A 213 0.27 1.82 2.39
C ALA A 213 -0.62 2.25 1.20
N PHE A 214 -1.29 3.38 1.32
CA PHE A 214 -2.26 3.85 0.36
C PHE A 214 -1.69 4.97 -0.51
N SER A 215 -2.15 5.08 -1.74
CA SER A 215 -1.78 6.17 -2.64
C SER A 215 -2.54 7.46 -2.29
N ALA A 216 -2.09 8.59 -2.82
CA ALA A 216 -2.80 9.87 -2.62
C ALA A 216 -4.24 9.83 -3.14
N SER A 217 -4.48 9.14 -4.26
CA SER A 217 -5.83 8.96 -4.81
C SER A 217 -6.72 8.12 -3.90
N GLU A 218 -6.19 7.02 -3.34
CA GLU A 218 -6.90 6.19 -2.36
C GLU A 218 -7.17 6.95 -1.05
N CYS A 219 -6.24 7.81 -0.61
CA CYS A 219 -6.48 8.70 0.53
C CYS A 219 -7.60 9.72 0.25
N ALA A 220 -7.67 10.26 -0.97
CA ALA A 220 -8.77 11.13 -1.39
C ALA A 220 -10.11 10.37 -1.43
N ASP A 221 -10.12 9.13 -1.89
CA ASP A 221 -11.32 8.29 -1.85
C ASP A 221 -11.76 8.02 -0.41
N ALA A 222 -10.83 7.75 0.52
CA ALA A 222 -11.14 7.63 1.96
C ALA A 222 -11.73 8.93 2.54
N MET A 223 -11.18 10.10 2.17
CA MET A 223 -11.79 11.40 2.54
C MET A 223 -13.22 11.53 2.04
N ASN A 224 -13.50 11.05 0.82
CA ASN A 224 -14.85 11.08 0.28
C ASN A 224 -15.82 10.18 1.07
N TYR A 225 -15.38 9.01 1.55
CA TYR A 225 -16.21 8.17 2.44
C TYR A 225 -16.49 8.89 3.77
N LEU A 226 -15.50 9.54 4.37
CA LEU A 226 -15.69 10.35 5.59
C LEU A 226 -16.65 11.52 5.33
N ALA A 227 -16.52 12.20 4.19
CA ALA A 227 -17.43 13.27 3.79
C ALA A 227 -18.88 12.78 3.60
N LEU A 228 -19.08 11.59 3.03
CA LEU A 228 -20.40 10.95 2.90
C LEU A 228 -21.01 10.61 4.27
N ALA A 229 -20.18 10.29 5.25
CA ALA A 229 -20.62 10.11 6.64
C ALA A 229 -20.97 11.43 7.35
N GLY A 230 -20.73 12.58 6.69
CA GLY A 230 -21.07 13.91 7.19
C GLY A 230 -19.94 14.62 7.93
N TYR A 231 -18.73 14.12 7.88
CA TYR A 231 -17.56 14.71 8.53
C TYR A 231 -17.17 16.03 7.86
N ASP A 232 -16.86 17.02 8.68
CA ASP A 232 -16.33 18.29 8.20
C ASP A 232 -14.81 18.22 7.88
N THR A 233 -14.22 19.34 7.46
CA THR A 233 -12.81 19.39 7.08
C THR A 233 -11.87 19.05 8.23
N GLN A 234 -12.16 19.54 9.44
CA GLN A 234 -11.34 19.25 10.61
C GLN A 234 -11.47 17.78 11.03
N GLU A 235 -12.68 17.28 11.06
CA GLU A 235 -12.95 15.87 11.37
C GLU A 235 -12.28 14.91 10.39
N ILE A 236 -12.27 15.25 9.07
CA ILE A 236 -11.53 14.47 8.06
C ILE A 236 -10.02 14.54 8.33
N TYR A 237 -9.50 15.72 8.66
CA TYR A 237 -8.08 15.91 8.96
C TYR A 237 -7.63 15.03 10.13
N ASP A 238 -8.44 14.98 11.16
CA ASP A 238 -8.14 14.25 12.40
C ASP A 238 -8.36 12.73 12.23
N THR A 239 -9.36 12.30 11.44
CA THR A 239 -9.79 10.90 11.38
C THR A 239 -9.12 10.12 10.22
N LEU A 240 -8.69 10.78 9.15
CA LEU A 240 -8.11 10.08 7.98
C LEU A 240 -6.92 9.18 8.35
N PRO A 241 -5.92 9.64 9.13
CA PRO A 241 -4.79 8.78 9.53
C PRO A 241 -5.26 7.51 10.25
N THR A 242 -6.25 7.63 11.12
CA THR A 242 -6.84 6.54 11.89
C THR A 242 -7.51 5.50 11.00
N VAL A 243 -8.28 5.95 10.01
CA VAL A 243 -8.92 5.06 9.01
C VAL A 243 -7.88 4.32 8.19
N LEU A 244 -6.82 5.01 7.74
CA LEU A 244 -5.74 4.39 6.98
C LEU A 244 -4.99 3.34 7.81
N ASN A 245 -4.72 3.64 9.08
CA ASN A 245 -4.10 2.70 10.02
C ASN A 245 -4.99 1.48 10.26
N LEU A 246 -6.30 1.67 10.45
CA LEU A 246 -7.25 0.57 10.62
C LEU A 246 -7.30 -0.32 9.37
N ALA A 247 -7.37 0.27 8.19
CA ALA A 247 -7.38 -0.44 6.93
C ALA A 247 -6.10 -1.28 6.75
N ALA A 248 -4.93 -0.67 6.98
CA ALA A 248 -3.65 -1.35 6.90
C ALA A 248 -3.51 -2.44 7.97
N ALA A 249 -3.81 -2.14 9.23
CA ALA A 249 -3.72 -3.10 10.34
C ALA A 249 -4.70 -4.26 10.19
N GLY A 250 -5.91 -4.00 9.70
CA GLY A 250 -6.95 -5.00 9.51
C GLY A 250 -6.84 -5.79 8.21
N GLY A 251 -6.04 -5.32 7.25
CA GLY A 251 -6.00 -5.85 5.89
C GLY A 251 -7.36 -5.75 5.19
N ILE A 252 -8.12 -4.68 5.47
CA ILE A 252 -9.45 -4.40 4.92
C ILE A 252 -9.38 -3.21 3.95
N ASP A 253 -10.36 -3.12 3.05
CA ASP A 253 -10.41 -1.99 2.11
C ASP A 253 -10.81 -0.68 2.81
N LEU A 254 -10.46 0.45 2.19
CA LEU A 254 -10.65 1.79 2.77
C LEU A 254 -12.13 2.15 2.97
N ALA A 255 -13.02 1.71 2.09
CA ALA A 255 -14.45 1.95 2.24
C ALA A 255 -14.95 1.26 3.51
N SER A 256 -14.63 -0.02 3.67
CA SER A 256 -14.99 -0.79 4.86
C SER A 256 -14.38 -0.22 6.14
N ALA A 257 -13.13 0.26 6.09
CA ALA A 257 -12.49 0.89 7.24
C ALA A 257 -13.15 2.23 7.62
N SER A 258 -13.48 3.05 6.61
CA SER A 258 -14.17 4.33 6.82
C SER A 258 -15.55 4.12 7.43
N ASP A 259 -16.34 3.24 6.82
CA ASP A 259 -17.68 2.89 7.34
C ASP A 259 -17.60 2.35 8.76
N MET A 260 -16.64 1.46 9.03
CA MET A 260 -16.45 0.88 10.36
C MET A 260 -16.13 1.94 11.41
N VAL A 261 -15.25 2.89 11.12
CA VAL A 261 -14.89 3.97 12.06
C VAL A 261 -16.09 4.90 12.26
N THR A 262 -16.68 5.40 11.18
CA THR A 262 -17.77 6.40 11.27
C THR A 262 -19.03 5.80 11.90
N ASP A 263 -19.41 4.59 11.52
CA ASP A 263 -20.58 3.89 12.05
C ASP A 263 -20.39 3.50 13.52
N ALA A 264 -19.19 2.98 13.89
CA ALA A 264 -18.91 2.64 15.28
C ALA A 264 -18.90 3.87 16.16
N MET A 265 -18.26 4.96 15.75
CA MET A 265 -18.27 6.21 16.49
C MET A 265 -19.67 6.79 16.65
N SER A 266 -20.45 6.82 15.57
CA SER A 266 -21.86 7.24 15.61
C SER A 266 -22.68 6.34 16.53
N ALA A 267 -22.56 5.01 16.42
CA ALA A 267 -23.28 4.07 17.27
C ALA A 267 -22.92 4.22 18.76
N LEU A 268 -21.63 4.43 19.04
CA LEU A 268 -21.13 4.62 20.41
C LEU A 268 -21.34 6.03 20.95
N GLY A 269 -21.63 7.01 20.10
CA GLY A 269 -21.76 8.42 20.44
C GLY A 269 -20.43 9.04 20.84
N MET A 270 -19.36 8.66 20.17
CA MET A 270 -17.99 9.13 20.39
C MET A 270 -17.69 10.36 19.54
N GLU A 271 -16.81 11.22 20.03
CA GLU A 271 -16.26 12.34 19.27
C GLU A 271 -15.09 11.87 18.38
N THR A 272 -14.81 12.61 17.30
CA THR A 272 -13.73 12.27 16.34
C THR A 272 -12.35 12.15 17.01
N SER A 273 -12.09 12.92 18.05
CA SER A 273 -10.86 12.85 18.87
C SER A 273 -10.65 11.51 19.59
N GLU A 274 -11.67 10.67 19.69
CA GLU A 274 -11.61 9.36 20.34
C GLU A 274 -11.38 8.21 19.33
N ALA A 275 -11.37 8.53 18.02
CA ALA A 275 -11.24 7.54 16.95
C ALA A 275 -9.94 6.71 17.06
N ASP A 276 -8.81 7.37 17.30
CA ASP A 276 -7.51 6.70 17.45
C ASP A 276 -7.54 5.70 18.60
N THR A 277 -8.09 6.09 19.75
CA THR A 277 -8.21 5.21 20.92
C THR A 277 -9.05 3.98 20.59
N MET A 278 -10.19 4.15 19.92
CA MET A 278 -11.05 3.03 19.52
C MET A 278 -10.33 2.07 18.58
N VAL A 279 -9.67 2.60 17.57
CA VAL A 279 -8.97 1.81 16.56
C VAL A 279 -7.75 1.10 17.15
N ASP A 280 -7.00 1.73 18.02
CA ASP A 280 -5.88 1.13 18.74
C ASP A 280 -6.33 -0.02 19.63
N GLN A 281 -7.44 0.16 20.34
CA GLN A 281 -8.05 -0.91 21.15
C GLN A 281 -8.52 -2.09 20.30
N MET A 282 -9.09 -1.85 19.12
CA MET A 282 -9.45 -2.90 18.17
C MET A 282 -8.22 -3.65 17.65
N ALA A 283 -7.18 -2.94 17.25
CA ALA A 283 -5.92 -3.53 16.79
C ALA A 283 -5.25 -4.37 17.89
N LYS A 284 -5.21 -3.84 19.11
CA LYS A 284 -4.67 -4.55 20.27
C LYS A 284 -5.45 -5.82 20.58
N THR A 285 -6.78 -5.74 20.58
CA THR A 285 -7.64 -6.90 20.81
C THR A 285 -7.43 -7.97 19.74
N ALA A 286 -7.37 -7.56 18.46
CA ALA A 286 -7.10 -8.47 17.35
C ALA A 286 -5.75 -9.17 17.46
N SER A 287 -4.72 -8.48 17.98
CA SER A 287 -3.38 -9.05 18.17
C SER A 287 -3.25 -9.91 19.45
N SER A 288 -4.16 -9.74 20.41
CA SER A 288 -4.10 -10.41 21.73
C SER A 288 -5.11 -11.56 21.86
N THR A 289 -6.08 -11.68 20.96
CA THR A 289 -7.17 -12.66 21.02
C THR A 289 -7.41 -13.31 19.66
N ASN A 290 -8.23 -14.38 19.63
CA ASN A 290 -8.49 -15.12 18.40
C ASN A 290 -9.59 -14.46 17.52
N THR A 291 -9.33 -13.22 17.09
CA THR A 291 -10.25 -12.45 16.23
C THR A 291 -9.47 -11.62 15.20
N SER A 292 -10.17 -10.86 14.39
CA SER A 292 -9.60 -9.87 13.47
C SER A 292 -10.26 -8.51 13.69
N VAL A 293 -9.60 -7.45 13.20
CA VAL A 293 -10.15 -6.09 13.22
C VAL A 293 -11.54 -6.04 12.57
N ALA A 294 -11.71 -6.70 11.42
CA ALA A 294 -13.01 -6.78 10.73
C ALA A 294 -14.09 -7.42 11.61
N GLN A 295 -13.78 -8.55 12.25
CA GLN A 295 -14.73 -9.23 13.14
C GLN A 295 -15.09 -8.39 14.38
N LEU A 296 -14.12 -7.65 14.93
CA LEU A 296 -14.39 -6.72 16.04
C LEU A 296 -15.32 -5.59 15.60
N GLY A 297 -15.07 -5.00 14.43
CA GLY A 297 -15.95 -3.99 13.85
C GLY A 297 -17.38 -4.49 13.65
N GLU A 298 -17.56 -5.65 13.03
CA GLU A 298 -18.89 -6.30 12.90
C GLU A 298 -19.56 -6.49 14.26
N GLY A 299 -18.79 -6.91 15.27
CA GLY A 299 -19.29 -7.07 16.64
C GLY A 299 -19.77 -5.77 17.25
N ILE A 300 -18.96 -4.71 17.18
CA ILE A 300 -19.27 -3.37 17.71
C ILE A 300 -20.49 -2.79 17.01
N LEU A 301 -20.57 -2.84 15.68
CA LEU A 301 -21.72 -2.37 14.92
C LEU A 301 -23.00 -3.13 15.26
N THR A 302 -22.89 -4.44 15.50
CA THR A 302 -24.04 -5.27 15.89
C THR A 302 -24.54 -4.94 17.29
N ILE A 303 -23.66 -4.59 18.24
CA ILE A 303 -24.05 -4.11 19.57
C ILE A 303 -24.78 -2.76 19.44
N GLY A 304 -24.30 -1.88 18.57
CA GLY A 304 -24.88 -0.59 18.26
C GLY A 304 -24.98 0.32 19.49
N ALA A 305 -26.02 1.15 19.54
CA ALA A 305 -26.23 2.12 20.61
C ALA A 305 -26.35 1.54 22.03
N THR A 306 -26.58 0.22 22.16
CA THR A 306 -26.58 -0.47 23.46
C THR A 306 -25.22 -0.32 24.16
N ALA A 307 -24.15 -0.21 23.39
CA ALA A 307 -22.79 -0.04 23.89
C ALA A 307 -22.56 1.27 24.66
N ARG A 308 -23.32 2.33 24.39
CA ARG A 308 -23.15 3.67 25.03
C ARG A 308 -23.30 3.64 26.55
N THR A 309 -23.99 2.65 27.06
CA THR A 309 -24.31 2.55 28.48
C THR A 309 -23.33 1.71 29.27
N VAL A 310 -22.36 1.09 28.60
CA VAL A 310 -21.34 0.26 29.21
C VAL A 310 -20.25 1.14 29.83
N LYS A 311 -20.00 1.00 31.14
CA LYS A 311 -19.14 1.89 31.92
C LYS A 311 -17.69 1.96 31.41
N GLY A 312 -17.14 0.83 30.98
CA GLY A 312 -15.76 0.72 30.51
C GLY A 312 -15.57 1.13 29.04
N GLY A 313 -16.62 1.63 28.37
CA GLY A 313 -16.55 2.13 27.00
C GLY A 313 -16.04 1.08 25.99
N THR A 314 -15.29 1.54 25.01
CA THR A 314 -14.74 0.67 23.93
C THR A 314 -13.75 -0.37 24.45
N ALA A 315 -12.98 -0.07 25.49
CA ALA A 315 -12.04 -1.03 26.08
C ALA A 315 -12.76 -2.24 26.65
N GLU A 316 -13.84 -2.04 27.40
CA GLU A 316 -14.64 -3.13 27.98
C GLU A 316 -15.35 -3.96 26.89
N LEU A 317 -15.88 -3.28 25.85
CA LEU A 317 -16.51 -3.93 24.73
C LEU A 317 -15.52 -4.82 23.95
N ASN A 318 -14.35 -4.28 23.65
CA ASN A 318 -13.30 -5.02 22.97
C ASN A 318 -12.79 -6.21 23.82
N THR A 319 -12.67 -6.03 25.14
CA THR A 319 -12.32 -7.11 26.06
C THR A 319 -13.36 -8.24 26.02
N ALA A 320 -14.64 -7.89 26.15
CA ALA A 320 -15.72 -8.88 26.10
C ALA A 320 -15.78 -9.61 24.75
N LEU A 321 -15.69 -8.88 23.63
CA LEU A 321 -15.64 -9.47 22.28
C LEU A 321 -14.40 -10.34 22.09
N GLY A 322 -13.24 -9.94 22.61
CA GLY A 322 -12.01 -10.74 22.59
C GLY A 322 -12.13 -12.06 23.37
N ILE A 323 -12.75 -12.02 24.56
CA ILE A 323 -13.05 -13.21 25.36
C ILE A 323 -14.00 -14.14 24.61
N LEU A 324 -15.08 -13.61 24.03
CA LEU A 324 -16.01 -14.38 23.22
C LEU A 324 -15.31 -15.02 22.02
N ALA A 325 -14.45 -14.27 21.36
CA ALA A 325 -13.71 -14.74 20.21
C ALA A 325 -12.72 -15.88 20.55
N ASN A 326 -12.07 -15.83 21.71
CA ASN A 326 -11.24 -16.93 22.22
C ASN A 326 -12.05 -18.22 22.46
N ASN A 327 -13.35 -18.06 22.69
CA ASN A 327 -14.30 -19.17 22.86
C ASN A 327 -15.06 -19.51 21.55
N GLY A 328 -14.61 -18.98 20.40
CA GLY A 328 -15.16 -19.31 19.08
C GLY A 328 -16.38 -18.49 18.66
N ILE A 329 -16.82 -17.51 19.47
CA ILE A 329 -17.99 -16.65 19.20
C ILE A 329 -17.47 -15.31 18.68
N LYS A 330 -17.57 -15.04 17.36
CA LYS A 330 -16.88 -13.94 16.69
C LYS A 330 -17.81 -13.07 15.85
N GLY A 331 -17.32 -11.90 15.46
CA GLY A 331 -17.99 -11.02 14.50
C GLY A 331 -19.40 -10.60 14.96
N ALA A 332 -20.33 -10.55 14.04
CA ALA A 332 -21.72 -10.19 14.31
C ALA A 332 -22.42 -11.13 15.29
N GLU A 333 -22.03 -12.42 15.33
CA GLU A 333 -22.54 -13.37 16.34
C GLU A 333 -22.12 -12.95 17.74
N GLY A 334 -20.82 -12.65 17.94
CA GLY A 334 -20.28 -12.12 19.21
C GLY A 334 -20.98 -10.85 19.65
N GLY A 335 -21.15 -9.91 18.72
CA GLY A 335 -21.89 -8.67 18.96
C GLY A 335 -23.35 -8.90 19.35
N THR A 336 -24.03 -9.83 18.69
CA THR A 336 -25.44 -10.18 19.01
C THR A 336 -25.57 -10.72 20.41
N HIS A 337 -24.73 -11.68 20.77
CA HIS A 337 -24.75 -12.28 22.11
C HIS A 337 -24.40 -11.24 23.19
N LEU A 338 -23.36 -10.44 22.96
CA LEU A 338 -22.96 -9.41 23.93
C LEU A 338 -24.05 -8.35 24.11
N ARG A 339 -24.68 -7.88 23.03
CA ARG A 339 -25.84 -7.01 23.09
C ARG A 339 -26.96 -7.59 23.93
N ASN A 340 -27.31 -8.86 23.70
CA ASN A 340 -28.36 -9.52 24.44
C ASN A 340 -28.03 -9.68 25.93
N VAL A 341 -26.76 -9.96 26.26
CA VAL A 341 -26.27 -10.00 27.65
C VAL A 341 -26.45 -8.65 28.31
N ILE A 342 -26.00 -7.56 27.66
CA ILE A 342 -26.15 -6.20 28.17
C ILE A 342 -27.63 -5.85 28.38
N LEU A 343 -28.49 -6.13 27.39
CA LEU A 343 -29.93 -5.88 27.48
C LEU A 343 -30.62 -6.70 28.59
N SER A 344 -30.21 -7.95 28.79
CA SER A 344 -30.74 -8.79 29.87
C SER A 344 -30.37 -8.25 31.26
N LEU A 345 -29.20 -7.62 31.39
CA LEU A 345 -28.77 -6.96 32.63
C LEU A 345 -29.47 -5.61 32.82
N GLN A 346 -29.62 -4.82 31.77
CA GLN A 346 -30.24 -3.47 31.86
C GLN A 346 -31.75 -3.51 32.06
N ASN A 347 -32.42 -4.44 31.40
CA ASN A 347 -33.87 -4.60 31.42
C ASN A 347 -34.25 -6.05 31.75
N PRO A 348 -33.96 -6.52 32.98
CA PRO A 348 -34.23 -7.88 33.36
C PRO A 348 -35.75 -8.14 33.42
N THR A 349 -36.16 -9.37 33.09
CA THR A 349 -37.51 -9.82 33.40
C THR A 349 -37.71 -9.89 34.91
N ASP A 350 -38.95 -9.87 35.40
CA ASP A 350 -39.24 -9.96 36.84
C ASP A 350 -38.48 -11.15 37.48
N LYS A 351 -38.48 -12.30 36.83
CA LYS A 351 -37.76 -13.50 37.31
C LYS A 351 -36.25 -13.34 37.33
N ALA A 352 -35.69 -12.63 36.36
CA ALA A 352 -34.27 -12.33 36.32
C ALA A 352 -33.87 -11.32 37.42
N ALA A 353 -34.72 -10.29 37.64
CA ALA A 353 -34.51 -9.30 38.69
C ALA A 353 -34.58 -9.94 40.08
N GLU A 354 -35.61 -10.79 40.36
CA GLU A 354 -35.72 -11.57 41.58
C GLU A 354 -34.49 -12.46 41.81
N GLN A 355 -34.02 -13.15 40.75
CA GLN A 355 -32.84 -14.01 40.84
C GLN A 355 -31.56 -13.23 41.15
N MET A 356 -31.32 -12.08 40.48
CA MET A 356 -30.16 -11.24 40.75
C MET A 356 -30.22 -10.65 42.15
N GLN A 357 -31.38 -10.20 42.59
CA GLN A 357 -31.59 -9.69 43.97
C GLN A 357 -31.32 -10.79 45.03
N ALA A 358 -31.78 -12.03 44.80
CA ALA A 358 -31.52 -13.18 45.69
C ALA A 358 -30.03 -13.51 45.79
N LEU A 359 -29.26 -13.21 44.75
CA LEU A 359 -27.81 -13.43 44.67
C LEU A 359 -27.00 -12.18 45.20
N GLY A 360 -27.69 -11.09 45.48
CA GLY A 360 -27.04 -9.83 45.89
C GLY A 360 -26.28 -9.12 44.76
N VAL A 361 -26.58 -9.45 43.50
CA VAL A 361 -25.95 -8.86 42.32
C VAL A 361 -26.68 -7.58 41.93
N SER A 362 -25.95 -6.44 41.90
CA SER A 362 -26.47 -5.14 41.45
C SER A 362 -25.87 -4.81 40.09
N VAL A 363 -26.72 -4.41 39.14
CA VAL A 363 -26.31 -3.95 37.79
C VAL A 363 -25.91 -2.49 37.83
N TYR A 364 -26.52 -1.71 38.70
CA TYR A 364 -26.31 -0.27 38.78
C TYR A 364 -25.62 0.11 40.10
N ASP A 365 -24.84 1.18 40.03
CA ASP A 365 -24.22 1.80 41.18
C ASP A 365 -25.23 2.70 41.93
N SER A 366 -24.79 3.36 43.03
CA SER A 366 -25.62 4.27 43.85
C SER A 366 -26.06 5.53 43.10
N GLU A 367 -25.43 5.85 41.99
CA GLU A 367 -25.72 7.02 41.15
C GLU A 367 -26.66 6.65 39.98
N GLY A 368 -26.98 5.39 39.83
CA GLY A 368 -27.84 4.87 38.75
C GLY A 368 -27.10 4.60 37.44
N ASN A 369 -25.77 4.63 37.41
CA ASN A 369 -24.99 4.24 36.28
C ASN A 369 -24.79 2.72 36.24
N MET A 370 -24.75 2.13 35.05
CA MET A 370 -24.44 0.72 34.90
C MET A 370 -22.99 0.47 35.35
N ARG A 371 -22.78 -0.52 36.18
CA ARG A 371 -21.44 -0.99 36.61
C ARG A 371 -20.73 -1.66 35.43
N SER A 372 -19.41 -1.90 35.58
CA SER A 372 -18.67 -2.65 34.55
C SER A 372 -19.23 -4.06 34.36
N LEU A 373 -19.14 -4.58 33.16
CA LEU A 373 -19.56 -5.97 32.88
C LEU A 373 -18.75 -6.96 33.69
N ASN A 374 -17.44 -6.70 33.85
CA ASN A 374 -16.57 -7.55 34.66
C ASN A 374 -17.03 -7.61 36.12
N ASP A 375 -17.36 -6.46 36.73
CA ASP A 375 -17.85 -6.43 38.11
C ASP A 375 -19.18 -7.16 38.27
N ILE A 376 -20.13 -6.91 37.37
CA ILE A 376 -21.48 -7.53 37.44
C ILE A 376 -21.36 -9.04 37.25
N LEU A 377 -20.62 -9.48 36.24
CA LEU A 377 -20.43 -10.90 35.96
C LEU A 377 -19.53 -11.57 37.01
N GLY A 378 -18.56 -10.86 37.57
CA GLY A 378 -17.71 -11.31 38.67
C GLY A 378 -18.51 -11.55 39.96
N ASP A 379 -19.40 -10.59 40.32
CA ASP A 379 -20.31 -10.77 41.46
C ASP A 379 -21.26 -11.96 41.22
N LEU A 380 -21.79 -12.10 40.00
CA LEU A 380 -22.62 -13.22 39.65
C LEU A 380 -21.88 -14.55 39.75
N ASN A 381 -20.65 -14.61 39.26
CA ASN A 381 -19.79 -15.79 39.33
C ASN A 381 -19.48 -16.15 40.79
N THR A 382 -19.09 -15.16 41.58
CA THR A 382 -18.76 -15.33 43.01
C THR A 382 -19.98 -15.76 43.81
N SER A 383 -21.17 -15.19 43.54
CA SER A 383 -22.41 -15.56 44.23
C SER A 383 -22.84 -17.01 43.96
N MET A 384 -22.34 -17.61 42.88
CA MET A 384 -22.58 -19.00 42.55
C MET A 384 -21.46 -19.96 43.01
N ASP A 385 -20.47 -19.47 43.76
CA ASP A 385 -19.40 -20.34 44.27
C ASP A 385 -19.93 -21.46 45.17
N GLY A 386 -19.37 -22.65 44.98
CA GLY A 386 -19.81 -23.82 45.71
C GLY A 386 -21.10 -24.48 45.19
N MET A 387 -21.78 -23.87 44.20
CA MET A 387 -22.98 -24.47 43.57
C MET A 387 -22.59 -25.52 42.54
N THR A 388 -23.47 -26.50 42.35
CA THR A 388 -23.34 -27.53 41.32
C THR A 388 -23.49 -26.93 39.91
N ALA A 389 -23.02 -27.62 38.89
CA ALA A 389 -23.17 -27.20 37.50
C ALA A 389 -24.66 -27.06 37.08
N GLU A 390 -25.52 -27.90 37.62
CA GLU A 390 -26.97 -27.82 37.37
C GLU A 390 -27.59 -26.56 37.98
N GLU A 391 -27.22 -26.22 39.22
CA GLU A 391 -27.70 -25.03 39.90
C GLU A 391 -27.22 -23.77 39.20
N LYS A 392 -25.94 -23.71 38.83
CA LYS A 392 -25.36 -22.60 38.03
C LYS A 392 -26.09 -22.42 36.70
N SER A 393 -26.27 -23.51 35.96
CA SER A 393 -26.99 -23.46 34.68
C SER A 393 -28.44 -23.01 34.83
N ASN A 394 -29.11 -23.42 35.88
CA ASN A 394 -30.48 -23.04 36.19
C ASN A 394 -30.58 -21.52 36.51
N ILE A 395 -29.65 -20.98 37.27
CA ILE A 395 -29.57 -19.57 37.60
C ILE A 395 -29.32 -18.75 36.34
N ILE A 396 -28.29 -19.09 35.58
CA ILE A 396 -27.87 -18.35 34.37
C ILE A 396 -29.02 -18.34 33.34
N SER A 397 -29.73 -19.47 33.19
CA SER A 397 -30.87 -19.58 32.26
C SER A 397 -32.12 -18.79 32.69
N LYS A 398 -32.21 -18.34 33.94
CA LYS A 398 -33.29 -17.45 34.41
C LYS A 398 -32.97 -16.00 34.16
N ILE A 399 -31.67 -15.65 34.20
CA ILE A 399 -31.18 -14.25 34.02
C ILE A 399 -31.04 -13.94 32.54
N PHE A 400 -30.46 -14.84 31.76
CA PHE A 400 -30.13 -14.64 30.36
C PHE A 400 -30.95 -15.55 29.42
N ASN A 401 -31.04 -15.16 28.16
CA ASN A 401 -31.69 -15.98 27.15
C ASN A 401 -30.94 -17.30 26.92
N LYS A 402 -31.65 -18.33 26.62
CA LYS A 402 -31.05 -19.68 26.38
C LYS A 402 -30.10 -19.69 25.19
N THR A 403 -30.34 -18.84 24.20
CA THR A 403 -29.49 -18.68 23.01
C THR A 403 -28.13 -18.09 23.35
N ASP A 404 -28.04 -17.33 24.43
CA ASP A 404 -26.84 -16.58 24.81
C ASP A 404 -25.99 -17.29 25.88
N LEU A 405 -26.43 -18.48 26.35
CA LEU A 405 -25.77 -19.18 27.46
C LEU A 405 -24.31 -19.56 27.17
N SER A 406 -23.96 -19.88 25.94
CA SER A 406 -22.58 -20.17 25.57
C SER A 406 -21.69 -18.93 25.75
N ALA A 407 -22.18 -17.76 25.32
CA ALA A 407 -21.48 -16.50 25.47
C ALA A 407 -21.40 -16.07 26.95
N VAL A 408 -22.50 -16.20 27.69
CA VAL A 408 -22.53 -15.93 29.14
C VAL A 408 -21.52 -16.79 29.89
N ASN A 409 -21.49 -18.11 29.62
CA ASN A 409 -20.53 -19.00 30.26
C ASN A 409 -19.08 -18.65 29.89
N ALA A 410 -18.82 -18.26 28.64
CA ALA A 410 -17.49 -17.81 28.21
C ALA A 410 -17.05 -16.54 28.96
N LEU A 411 -17.95 -15.56 29.12
CA LEU A 411 -17.67 -14.34 29.86
C LEU A 411 -17.46 -14.62 31.35
N LEU A 412 -18.34 -15.39 32.00
CA LEU A 412 -18.24 -15.75 33.42
C LEU A 412 -16.94 -16.49 33.76
N ALA A 413 -16.50 -17.39 32.87
CA ALA A 413 -15.26 -18.15 33.06
C ALA A 413 -13.99 -17.30 32.99
N ASN A 414 -14.09 -16.06 32.51
CA ASN A 414 -12.96 -15.15 32.33
C ASN A 414 -13.08 -13.85 33.14
N THR A 415 -13.98 -13.78 34.11
CA THR A 415 -14.08 -12.64 35.05
C THR A 415 -12.87 -12.55 35.98
N GLY A 416 -12.63 -11.39 36.58
CA GLY A 416 -11.50 -11.12 37.46
C GLY A 416 -10.18 -10.94 36.69
N ASP A 417 -9.07 -11.48 37.21
CA ASP A 417 -7.71 -11.23 36.72
C ASP A 417 -7.56 -11.40 35.19
N THR A 418 -8.19 -12.43 34.60
CA THR A 418 -8.12 -12.67 33.14
C THR A 418 -8.76 -11.55 32.35
N TRP A 419 -9.89 -11.03 32.81
CA TRP A 419 -10.55 -9.88 32.21
C TRP A 419 -9.73 -8.62 32.41
N ASP A 420 -9.30 -8.37 33.65
CA ASP A 420 -8.56 -7.17 34.03
C ASP A 420 -7.24 -7.07 33.28
N ASP A 421 -6.47 -8.13 33.16
CA ASP A 421 -5.21 -8.18 32.41
C ASP A 421 -5.43 -7.88 30.91
N LEU A 422 -6.45 -8.48 30.31
CA LEU A 422 -6.78 -8.21 28.90
C LEU A 422 -7.25 -6.77 28.72
N GLN A 423 -8.16 -6.30 29.58
CA GLN A 423 -8.70 -4.94 29.53
C GLN A 423 -7.60 -3.89 29.72
N GLN A 424 -6.71 -4.11 30.70
CA GLN A 424 -5.58 -3.19 30.91
C GLN A 424 -4.66 -3.15 29.70
N SER A 425 -4.36 -4.32 29.11
CA SER A 425 -3.57 -4.39 27.86
C SER A 425 -4.24 -3.64 26.71
N ILE A 426 -5.57 -3.65 26.63
CA ILE A 426 -6.35 -2.91 25.62
C ILE A 426 -6.37 -1.42 25.94
N ILE A 427 -6.48 -1.01 27.20
CA ILE A 427 -6.39 0.40 27.63
C ILE A 427 -5.01 0.98 27.29
N ASP A 428 -3.95 0.21 27.50
CA ASP A 428 -2.56 0.61 27.23
C ASP A 428 -2.16 0.42 25.75
N SER A 429 -3.12 0.48 24.83
CA SER A 429 -2.92 0.15 23.41
C SER A 429 -2.45 1.31 22.53
N GLY A 430 -2.17 2.48 23.08
CA GLY A 430 -1.85 3.67 22.26
C GLY A 430 -0.81 3.38 21.17
N GLY A 431 -1.16 3.69 19.91
CA GLY A 431 -0.34 3.43 18.72
C GLY A 431 -0.37 1.97 18.22
N ALA A 432 -1.23 1.10 18.74
CA ALA A 432 -1.27 -0.31 18.37
C ALA A 432 -1.66 -0.54 16.91
N ALA A 433 -2.58 0.27 16.38
CA ALA A 433 -3.00 0.18 14.98
C ALA A 433 -1.86 0.57 14.04
N GLN A 434 -1.16 1.67 14.33
CA GLN A 434 0.00 2.09 13.57
C GLN A 434 1.11 1.04 13.63
N GLN A 435 1.43 0.52 14.81
CA GLN A 435 2.44 -0.53 14.98
C GLN A 435 2.08 -1.80 14.22
N MET A 436 0.80 -2.18 14.21
CA MET A 436 0.32 -3.36 13.47
C MET A 436 0.42 -3.12 11.97
N ALA A 437 0.06 -1.93 11.47
CA ALA A 437 0.22 -1.52 10.08
C ALA A 437 1.69 -1.53 9.67
N ASP A 438 2.57 -0.92 10.45
CA ASP A 438 4.02 -0.88 10.20
C ASP A 438 4.62 -2.30 10.14
N THR A 439 4.22 -3.17 11.06
CA THR A 439 4.67 -4.57 11.09
C THR A 439 4.22 -5.34 9.84
N GLN A 440 2.98 -5.12 9.37
CA GLN A 440 2.48 -5.74 8.15
C GLN A 440 3.19 -5.22 6.90
N LEU A 441 3.70 -3.98 6.92
CA LEU A 441 4.46 -3.37 5.84
C LEU A 441 5.97 -3.64 5.93
N ASP A 442 6.47 -4.15 7.05
CA ASP A 442 7.90 -4.49 7.24
C ASP A 442 8.28 -5.80 6.53
N ASN A 443 7.96 -5.84 5.25
CA ASN A 443 8.33 -6.94 4.35
C ASN A 443 8.46 -6.40 2.92
N LEU A 444 8.95 -7.23 2.01
CA LEU A 444 9.16 -6.84 0.62
C LEU A 444 7.89 -6.32 -0.06
N SER A 445 6.75 -6.98 0.15
CA SER A 445 5.48 -6.56 -0.45
C SER A 445 5.06 -5.17 0.05
N GLY A 446 5.18 -4.92 1.37
CA GLY A 446 4.93 -3.62 1.96
C GLY A 446 5.85 -2.53 1.41
N GLN A 447 7.15 -2.81 1.29
CA GLN A 447 8.10 -1.85 0.70
C GLN A 447 7.79 -1.53 -0.76
N LEU A 448 7.28 -2.50 -1.54
CA LEU A 448 6.82 -2.27 -2.91
C LEU A 448 5.53 -1.43 -2.96
N ILE A 449 4.62 -1.63 -2.01
CA ILE A 449 3.42 -0.81 -1.88
C ILE A 449 3.80 0.64 -1.56
N LEU A 450 4.64 0.86 -0.56
CA LEU A 450 5.16 2.21 -0.20
C LEU A 450 5.90 2.86 -1.37
N LEU A 451 6.70 2.11 -2.10
CA LEU A 451 7.37 2.62 -3.30
C LEU A 451 6.37 3.02 -4.39
N LYS A 452 5.33 2.22 -4.61
CA LYS A 452 4.27 2.54 -5.58
C LYS A 452 3.55 3.83 -5.19
N SER A 453 3.18 3.98 -3.92
CA SER A 453 2.53 5.19 -3.40
C SER A 453 3.42 6.42 -3.53
N ALA A 454 4.71 6.30 -3.21
CA ALA A 454 5.68 7.39 -3.40
C ALA A 454 5.85 7.77 -4.88
N LEU A 455 5.84 6.80 -5.80
CA LEU A 455 5.88 7.04 -7.25
C LEU A 455 4.61 7.73 -7.74
N GLU A 456 3.45 7.40 -7.18
CA GLU A 456 2.19 8.09 -7.49
C GLU A 456 2.24 9.54 -7.01
N GLY A 457 2.67 9.81 -5.78
CA GLY A 457 2.85 11.17 -5.26
C GLY A 457 3.81 11.99 -6.13
N LEU A 458 4.89 11.38 -6.60
CA LEU A 458 5.81 12.01 -7.54
C LEU A 458 5.13 12.30 -8.89
N ALA A 459 4.35 11.36 -9.42
CA ALA A 459 3.61 11.53 -10.66
C ALA A 459 2.58 12.66 -10.55
N ILE A 460 1.86 12.76 -9.43
CA ILE A 460 0.93 13.86 -9.14
C ILE A 460 1.68 15.20 -9.16
N SER A 461 2.82 15.31 -8.46
CA SER A 461 3.61 16.53 -8.42
C SER A 461 4.10 16.98 -9.80
N PHE A 462 4.51 16.05 -10.66
CA PHE A 462 4.85 16.37 -12.06
C PHE A 462 3.64 16.72 -12.89
N GLY A 463 2.54 16.02 -12.69
CA GLY A 463 1.31 16.27 -13.41
C GLY A 463 0.69 17.62 -13.06
N GLU A 464 0.76 18.07 -11.82
CA GLU A 464 0.32 19.42 -11.42
C GLU A 464 1.02 20.53 -12.20
N ILE A 465 2.31 20.36 -12.51
CA ILE A 465 3.07 21.30 -13.36
C ILE A 465 2.59 21.20 -14.83
N LEU A 466 2.18 20.02 -15.28
CA LEU A 466 1.75 19.77 -16.66
C LEU A 466 0.28 20.11 -16.90
N MET A 467 -0.58 19.95 -15.88
CA MET A 467 -2.04 20.12 -16.01
C MET A 467 -2.48 21.49 -16.56
N PRO A 468 -1.91 22.65 -16.17
CA PRO A 468 -2.28 23.92 -16.77
C PRO A 468 -2.01 23.97 -18.28
N MET A 469 -0.90 23.33 -18.72
CA MET A 469 -0.57 23.26 -20.15
C MET A 469 -1.53 22.33 -20.90
N VAL A 470 -1.91 21.21 -20.29
CA VAL A 470 -2.88 20.27 -20.85
C VAL A 470 -4.26 20.92 -20.93
N ARG A 471 -4.73 21.58 -19.87
CA ARG A 471 -6.01 22.32 -19.85
C ARG A 471 -6.03 23.40 -20.94
N SER A 472 -4.99 24.20 -21.06
CA SER A 472 -4.87 25.21 -22.13
C SER A 472 -4.89 24.59 -23.54
N ALA A 473 -4.28 23.41 -23.72
CA ALA A 473 -4.34 22.68 -24.98
C ALA A 473 -5.76 22.15 -25.26
N VAL A 474 -6.44 21.58 -24.27
CA VAL A 474 -7.82 21.09 -24.38
C VAL A 474 -8.79 22.23 -24.71
N GLU A 475 -8.69 23.38 -24.02
CA GLU A 475 -9.52 24.56 -24.29
C GLU A 475 -9.36 25.06 -25.74
N LYS A 476 -8.12 25.10 -26.25
CA LYS A 476 -7.84 25.48 -27.62
C LYS A 476 -8.40 24.47 -28.65
N ILE A 477 -8.29 23.18 -28.34
CA ILE A 477 -8.87 22.11 -29.15
C ILE A 477 -10.41 22.24 -29.13
N GLN A 478 -11.00 22.48 -27.97
CA GLN A 478 -12.45 22.65 -27.83
C GLN A 478 -12.95 23.88 -28.63
N ALA A 479 -12.30 25.04 -28.46
CA ALA A 479 -12.61 26.23 -29.23
C ALA A 479 -12.45 26.02 -30.75
N PHE A 480 -11.50 25.20 -31.16
CA PHE A 480 -11.33 24.81 -32.57
C PHE A 480 -12.45 23.88 -33.04
N VAL A 481 -12.83 22.87 -32.24
CA VAL A 481 -13.96 21.97 -32.53
C VAL A 481 -15.29 22.77 -32.63
N ASP A 482 -15.52 23.70 -31.69
CA ASP A 482 -16.70 24.56 -31.71
C ASP A 482 -16.75 25.42 -32.97
N LYS A 483 -15.59 25.94 -33.40
CA LYS A 483 -15.48 26.70 -34.64
C LYS A 483 -15.72 25.83 -35.87
N LEU A 484 -15.26 24.57 -35.89
CA LEU A 484 -15.56 23.60 -36.94
C LEU A 484 -17.06 23.25 -36.98
N ASN A 485 -17.69 23.08 -35.82
CA ASN A 485 -19.12 22.78 -35.72
C ASN A 485 -20.00 23.92 -36.21
N GLY A 486 -19.53 25.17 -36.12
CA GLY A 486 -20.21 26.35 -36.65
C GLY A 486 -20.04 26.59 -38.17
N MET A 487 -19.25 25.77 -38.88
CA MET A 487 -18.98 25.94 -40.30
C MET A 487 -19.95 25.12 -41.18
N SER A 488 -20.18 25.58 -42.43
CA SER A 488 -20.95 24.83 -43.42
C SER A 488 -20.20 23.57 -43.86
N ASP A 489 -20.95 22.55 -44.31
CA ASP A 489 -20.37 21.24 -44.68
C ASP A 489 -19.28 21.33 -45.76
N ALA A 490 -19.43 22.23 -46.72
CA ALA A 490 -18.44 22.49 -47.77
C ALA A 490 -17.13 23.12 -47.22
N GLN A 491 -17.23 23.95 -46.19
CA GLN A 491 -16.09 24.57 -45.53
C GLN A 491 -15.40 23.56 -44.57
N ARG A 492 -16.17 22.69 -43.91
CA ARG A 492 -15.66 21.63 -43.08
C ARG A 492 -14.79 20.64 -43.85
N GLU A 493 -15.26 20.21 -45.02
CA GLU A 493 -14.56 19.22 -45.82
C GLU A 493 -13.18 19.69 -46.29
N THR A 494 -13.07 20.97 -46.66
CA THR A 494 -11.79 21.56 -47.11
C THR A 494 -10.85 21.83 -45.96
N ILE A 495 -11.35 22.32 -44.83
CA ILE A 495 -10.56 22.66 -43.65
C ILE A 495 -10.16 21.41 -42.85
N ILE A 496 -11.06 20.40 -42.76
CA ILE A 496 -10.75 19.13 -42.12
C ILE A 496 -9.59 18.42 -42.82
N LYS A 497 -9.55 18.48 -44.16
CA LYS A 497 -8.46 17.86 -44.94
C LYS A 497 -7.10 18.57 -44.77
N ILE A 498 -7.06 19.87 -44.56
CA ILE A 498 -5.82 20.66 -44.59
C ILE A 498 -5.39 21.14 -43.18
N MET A 499 -6.32 21.63 -42.39
CA MET A 499 -5.98 22.33 -41.13
C MET A 499 -6.11 21.51 -39.87
N ALA A 500 -7.00 20.53 -39.81
CA ALA A 500 -7.16 19.68 -38.62
C ALA A 500 -5.84 18.97 -38.24
N PHE A 501 -5.06 18.63 -39.26
CA PHE A 501 -3.79 17.94 -39.07
C PHE A 501 -2.64 18.89 -38.70
N ALA A 502 -2.54 20.03 -39.36
CA ALA A 502 -1.41 20.95 -39.18
C ALA A 502 -1.57 21.85 -37.93
N ALA A 503 -2.79 22.34 -37.68
CA ALA A 503 -3.03 23.31 -36.63
C ALA A 503 -3.24 22.65 -35.24
N ALA A 504 -3.78 21.44 -35.16
CA ALA A 504 -3.99 20.74 -33.89
C ALA A 504 -2.70 20.07 -33.37
N LEU A 505 -1.84 19.59 -34.28
CA LEU A 505 -0.61 18.89 -33.91
C LEU A 505 0.60 19.82 -33.71
N GLY A 506 0.69 20.95 -34.41
CA GLY A 506 1.82 21.86 -34.32
C GLY A 506 1.97 22.49 -32.93
N PRO A 507 0.96 23.11 -32.34
CA PRO A 507 1.01 23.63 -30.98
C PRO A 507 1.15 22.54 -29.91
N LEU A 508 0.49 21.39 -30.11
CA LEU A 508 0.61 20.24 -29.18
C LEU A 508 2.03 19.67 -29.17
N LEU A 509 2.66 19.55 -30.34
CA LEU A 509 4.04 19.09 -30.46
C LEU A 509 5.05 20.12 -29.93
N ILE A 510 4.77 21.42 -30.04
CA ILE A 510 5.62 22.47 -29.46
C ILE A 510 5.48 22.51 -27.93
N VAL A 511 4.27 22.39 -27.41
CA VAL A 511 4.02 22.29 -25.96
C VAL A 511 4.61 20.98 -25.43
N LEU A 512 4.37 19.85 -26.06
CA LEU A 512 4.98 18.55 -25.71
C LEU A 512 6.52 18.61 -25.84
N GLY A 513 7.06 19.23 -26.89
CA GLY A 513 8.50 19.38 -27.09
C GLY A 513 9.18 20.25 -26.01
N LYS A 514 8.57 21.38 -25.61
CA LYS A 514 9.07 22.19 -24.47
C LYS A 514 8.92 21.46 -23.13
N THR A 515 7.84 20.76 -22.94
CA THR A 515 7.59 19.93 -21.74
C THR A 515 8.59 18.78 -21.67
N ILE A 516 8.86 18.12 -22.79
CA ILE A 516 9.87 17.06 -22.93
C ILE A 516 11.28 17.57 -22.58
N SER A 517 11.63 18.79 -23.00
CA SER A 517 12.92 19.41 -22.64
C SER A 517 13.06 19.67 -21.14
N THR A 518 11.99 20.13 -20.49
CA THR A 518 11.96 20.37 -19.04
C THR A 518 11.95 19.05 -18.25
N VAL A 519 11.18 18.07 -18.69
CA VAL A 519 11.16 16.71 -18.13
C VAL A 519 12.49 15.98 -18.36
N GLY A 520 13.14 16.19 -19.50
CA GLY A 520 14.47 15.62 -19.79
C GLY A 520 15.54 16.08 -18.80
N THR A 521 15.45 17.32 -18.32
CA THR A 521 16.35 17.83 -17.26
C THR A 521 16.03 17.19 -15.90
N THR A 522 14.75 16.93 -15.64
CA THR A 522 14.27 16.27 -14.41
C THR A 522 14.52 14.76 -14.45
N MET A 523 14.57 14.14 -15.64
CA MET A 523 14.91 12.70 -15.82
C MET A 523 16.37 12.37 -15.45
N LYS A 524 17.31 13.34 -15.50
CA LYS A 524 18.63 13.14 -14.90
C LYS A 524 18.53 12.86 -13.39
N THR A 525 17.57 13.48 -12.72
CA THR A 525 17.26 13.24 -11.30
C THR A 525 16.52 11.90 -11.13
N PHE A 526 15.62 11.55 -12.05
CA PHE A 526 14.89 10.27 -12.04
C PHE A 526 15.80 9.07 -12.38
N SER A 527 16.74 9.21 -13.30
CA SER A 527 17.78 8.20 -13.56
C SER A 527 18.63 7.91 -12.30
N SER A 528 18.84 8.91 -11.44
CA SER A 528 19.49 8.71 -10.15
C SER A 528 18.59 7.99 -9.14
N LEU A 529 17.26 8.22 -9.21
CA LEU A 529 16.24 7.50 -8.43
C LEU A 529 16.06 6.05 -8.91
N THR A 530 16.05 5.81 -10.24
CA THR A 530 15.99 4.45 -10.82
C THR A 530 17.26 3.67 -10.49
N LYS A 531 18.42 4.34 -10.41
CA LYS A 531 19.66 3.76 -9.86
C LYS A 531 19.57 3.49 -8.36
N GLY A 532 18.81 4.31 -7.62
CA GLY A 532 18.44 4.09 -6.21
C GLY A 532 17.51 2.88 -6.05
N VAL A 533 16.50 2.77 -6.90
CA VAL A 533 15.54 1.64 -6.96
C VAL A 533 16.23 0.35 -7.41
N ALA A 534 17.17 0.41 -8.35
CA ALA A 534 18.01 -0.74 -8.70
C ALA A 534 18.92 -1.17 -7.54
N LYS A 535 19.44 -0.22 -6.74
CA LYS A 535 20.16 -0.50 -5.49
C LYS A 535 19.26 -1.10 -4.41
N LEU A 536 18.02 -0.64 -4.31
CA LEU A 536 16.97 -1.22 -3.46
C LEU A 536 16.54 -2.59 -4.00
N GLY A 537 16.33 -2.74 -5.31
CA GLY A 537 15.99 -4.00 -5.98
C GLY A 537 17.05 -5.08 -5.76
N VAL A 538 18.33 -4.73 -5.65
CA VAL A 538 19.41 -5.66 -5.31
C VAL A 538 19.37 -6.04 -3.82
N LYS A 539 18.99 -5.14 -2.92
CA LYS A 539 18.73 -5.47 -1.51
C LYS A 539 17.49 -6.37 -1.33
N ILE A 540 16.52 -6.20 -2.22
CA ILE A 540 15.21 -6.86 -2.22
C ILE A 540 15.24 -8.24 -2.91
N ALA A 541 16.15 -8.46 -3.86
CA ALA A 541 16.31 -9.76 -4.57
C ALA A 541 16.74 -10.92 -3.66
N GLY A 542 16.90 -10.66 -2.35
CA GLY A 542 17.11 -11.69 -1.34
C GLY A 542 15.84 -12.41 -0.84
N SER A 543 14.63 -11.98 -1.26
CA SER A 543 13.38 -12.65 -0.94
C SER A 543 12.65 -13.04 -2.23
N SER A 544 12.41 -14.31 -2.39
CA SER A 544 11.76 -14.92 -3.55
C SER A 544 10.31 -14.46 -3.68
N GLY A 545 10.01 -13.60 -4.60
CA GLY A 545 8.63 -13.28 -4.97
C GLY A 545 8.47 -12.02 -5.81
N SER A 546 8.33 -12.20 -7.10
CA SER A 546 7.54 -11.33 -7.98
C SER A 546 8.05 -9.96 -8.39
N ILE A 547 9.20 -9.91 -9.07
CA ILE A 547 9.48 -8.83 -10.04
C ILE A 547 8.52 -8.90 -11.25
N THR A 548 7.85 -10.01 -11.48
CA THR A 548 6.77 -10.18 -12.46
C THR A 548 5.59 -9.22 -12.22
N SER A 549 5.31 -8.82 -10.98
CA SER A 549 4.23 -7.88 -10.69
C SER A 549 4.59 -6.41 -11.00
N LEU A 550 5.88 -6.04 -10.92
CA LEU A 550 6.34 -4.72 -11.35
C LEU A 550 6.28 -4.58 -12.87
N GLY A 551 6.62 -5.65 -13.61
CA GLY A 551 6.48 -5.71 -15.05
C GLY A 551 5.03 -5.67 -15.51
N SER A 552 4.11 -6.32 -14.79
CA SER A 552 2.68 -6.29 -15.09
C SER A 552 1.99 -4.98 -14.67
N ALA A 553 2.43 -4.34 -13.59
CA ALA A 553 1.94 -3.02 -13.20
C ALA A 553 2.41 -1.93 -14.17
N LEU A 554 3.67 -1.99 -14.64
CA LEU A 554 4.18 -1.16 -15.73
C LEU A 554 3.50 -1.50 -17.07
N GLY A 555 3.17 -2.77 -17.32
CA GLY A 555 2.47 -3.25 -18.52
C GLY A 555 1.00 -2.78 -18.58
N ALA A 556 0.31 -2.66 -17.46
CA ALA A 556 -1.06 -2.16 -17.40
C ALA A 556 -1.15 -0.66 -17.71
N VAL A 557 -0.10 0.11 -17.40
CA VAL A 557 0.02 1.54 -17.77
C VAL A 557 0.48 1.70 -19.22
N ALA A 558 1.22 0.73 -19.79
CA ALA A 558 1.73 0.79 -21.14
C ALA A 558 0.64 0.63 -22.23
N GLY A 559 -0.48 -0.04 -21.94
CA GLY A 559 -1.54 -0.30 -22.91
C GLY A 559 -2.17 0.98 -23.49
N PRO A 560 -2.69 1.91 -22.68
CA PRO A 560 -3.23 3.19 -23.17
C PRO A 560 -2.18 4.09 -23.83
N VAL A 561 -0.93 4.03 -23.35
CA VAL A 561 0.20 4.81 -23.89
C VAL A 561 0.62 4.28 -25.26
N LEU A 562 0.69 2.97 -25.43
CA LEU A 562 0.96 2.36 -26.73
C LEU A 562 -0.10 2.69 -27.77
N ALA A 563 -1.37 2.80 -27.37
CA ALA A 563 -2.44 3.24 -28.25
C ALA A 563 -2.25 4.69 -28.72
N VAL A 564 -1.86 5.60 -27.81
CA VAL A 564 -1.56 7.01 -28.17
C VAL A 564 -0.31 7.10 -29.05
N VAL A 565 0.74 6.34 -28.73
CA VAL A 565 1.96 6.28 -29.54
C VAL A 565 1.68 5.68 -30.92
N ALA A 566 0.85 4.64 -31.03
CA ALA A 566 0.43 4.09 -32.31
C ALA A 566 -0.38 5.10 -33.14
N ILE A 567 -1.30 5.85 -32.52
CA ILE A 567 -2.03 6.91 -33.20
C ILE A 567 -1.08 8.02 -33.68
N VAL A 568 -0.14 8.47 -32.85
CA VAL A 568 0.86 9.48 -33.22
C VAL A 568 1.77 8.96 -34.35
N ALA A 569 2.19 7.70 -34.31
CA ALA A 569 3.01 7.09 -35.38
C ALA A 569 2.25 7.01 -36.71
N VAL A 570 0.96 6.64 -36.69
CA VAL A 570 0.09 6.65 -37.87
C VAL A 570 -0.10 8.07 -38.41
N LEU A 571 -0.27 9.05 -37.53
CA LEU A 571 -0.40 10.44 -37.90
C LEU A 571 0.90 11.02 -38.52
N VAL A 572 2.05 10.67 -37.98
CA VAL A 572 3.36 11.06 -38.53
C VAL A 572 3.61 10.39 -39.88
N ALA A 573 3.24 9.11 -40.02
CA ALA A 573 3.36 8.40 -41.31
C ALA A 573 2.44 9.01 -42.38
N ALA A 574 1.19 9.36 -42.00
CA ALA A 574 0.27 10.02 -42.90
C ALA A 574 0.72 11.44 -43.28
N PHE A 575 1.27 12.21 -42.34
CA PHE A 575 1.88 13.51 -42.60
C PHE A 575 3.06 13.38 -43.57
N LYS A 576 3.95 12.41 -43.34
CA LYS A 576 5.08 12.15 -44.21
C LYS A 576 4.61 11.75 -45.63
N HIS A 577 3.62 10.89 -45.72
CA HIS A 577 3.04 10.50 -47.00
C HIS A 577 2.47 11.70 -47.75
N LEU A 578 1.68 12.55 -47.07
CA LEU A 578 1.11 13.79 -47.67
C LEU A 578 2.22 14.79 -48.06
N TRP A 579 3.27 14.91 -47.22
CA TRP A 579 4.43 15.76 -47.51
C TRP A 579 5.18 15.30 -48.76
N ASP A 580 5.35 13.98 -48.93
CA ASP A 580 6.10 13.39 -50.02
C ASP A 580 5.29 13.34 -51.31
N THR A 581 3.96 13.22 -51.25
CA THR A 581 3.09 12.96 -52.41
C THR A 581 2.19 14.11 -52.85
N ASN A 582 2.01 15.16 -51.99
CA ASN A 582 1.08 16.25 -52.28
C ASN A 582 1.78 17.62 -52.24
N GLU A 583 1.94 18.23 -53.42
CA GLU A 583 2.63 19.52 -53.60
C GLU A 583 1.84 20.69 -52.98
N GLU A 584 0.52 20.68 -53.05
CA GLU A 584 -0.33 21.73 -52.44
C GLU A 584 -0.24 21.68 -50.91
N PHE A 585 -0.20 20.48 -50.31
CA PHE A 585 0.01 20.30 -48.88
C PHE A 585 1.38 20.83 -48.44
N ARG A 586 2.42 20.54 -49.22
CA ARG A 586 3.79 21.00 -48.95
C ARG A 586 3.88 22.53 -48.99
N ASN A 587 3.27 23.14 -50.03
CA ASN A 587 3.25 24.57 -50.19
C ASN A 587 2.45 25.28 -49.08
N ALA A 588 1.32 24.73 -48.66
CA ALA A 588 0.51 25.25 -47.56
C ALA A 588 1.28 25.22 -46.23
N ILE A 589 1.93 24.12 -45.91
CA ILE A 589 2.73 23.98 -44.68
C ILE A 589 3.96 24.90 -44.72
N THR A 590 4.63 25.02 -45.85
CA THR A 590 5.78 25.93 -46.01
C THR A 590 5.34 27.39 -45.87
N GLY A 591 4.19 27.80 -46.42
CA GLY A 591 3.63 29.13 -46.25
C GLY A 591 3.24 29.46 -44.81
N ILE A 592 2.69 28.51 -44.09
CA ILE A 592 2.41 28.65 -42.63
C ILE A 592 3.71 28.82 -41.85
N TRP A 593 4.75 28.05 -42.18
CA TRP A 593 6.06 28.11 -41.51
C TRP A 593 6.76 29.47 -41.76
N GLU A 594 6.73 29.97 -42.96
CA GLU A 594 7.26 31.30 -43.27
C GLU A 594 6.43 32.42 -42.60
N GLY A 595 5.12 32.30 -42.51
CA GLY A 595 4.26 33.20 -41.75
C GLY A 595 4.56 33.21 -40.24
N ILE A 596 4.89 32.05 -39.65
CA ILE A 596 5.31 31.95 -38.27
C ILE A 596 6.68 32.59 -38.05
N LYS A 597 7.65 32.34 -38.94
CA LYS A 597 8.98 32.98 -38.90
C LYS A 597 8.89 34.50 -38.97
N ALA A 598 8.07 35.01 -39.89
CA ALA A 598 7.89 36.47 -40.04
C ALA A 598 7.27 37.10 -38.78
N LYS A 599 6.33 36.42 -38.11
CA LYS A 599 5.78 36.91 -36.84
C LYS A 599 6.76 36.82 -35.70
N PHE A 600 7.59 35.79 -35.64
CA PHE A 600 8.66 35.68 -34.62
C PHE A 600 9.77 36.74 -34.81
N ALA A 601 10.13 37.03 -36.06
CA ALA A 601 11.10 38.09 -36.38
C ALA A 601 10.57 39.52 -36.05
N ALA A 602 9.25 39.71 -35.96
CA ALA A 602 8.64 40.96 -35.52
C ALA A 602 8.50 41.10 -34.01
N PHE A 603 8.83 40.04 -33.23
CA PHE A 603 8.80 40.01 -31.76
C PHE A 603 10.20 40.02 -31.13
N SER A 604 11.26 39.91 -31.92
CA SER A 604 12.67 40.13 -31.53
C SER A 604 13.13 41.53 -31.94
#